data_93c4c94a9373ccfe6082879e155eeda0
#
_entry.id   93c4c94a9373ccfe6082879e155eeda0
#
_cell.length_a   1.000
_cell.length_b   1.000
_cell.length_c   1.000
_cell.angle_alpha   90.00
_cell.angle_beta   90.00
_cell.angle_gamma   90.00
#
_symmetry.space_group_name_H-M   'P 1'
#
loop_
_entity.id
_entity.type
_entity.pdbx_description
1 polymer ?
#
loop_
_entity_poly.entity_id
_entity_poly.type
_entity_poly.pdbx_seq_one_letter_code
_entity_poly.pdbx_strand_id
1 'polypeptide(L)'
;MKFSEMPYARPDLNELKQQLQALTDRLKAAPDYAAAREAFLAQQKLSMHIDTLATLSSVRNSIDTRDKFYDAEEEFWNEAGPELRAYDDAWTAAMLESPFRKEFAAEYGDLMFLNAEIARKAFSPAIVEELKQENQLVQDYQKLIASAQIEFEGGTYTISQLSPFKNDPDDARRLAAWQAEGGWYKAHQPELDEIYDKLVKLRDAMGRKLGYDGYTELGYYRMGRNCYTKQDVEKFRAAVIKYVVPVAASVYEAQARRLGKTYPMTFADNALSFRSGNPKPCGTPDDILAQGKRFYEALSPETGEFFNTMLDNELLDVLSTPGKRAGGYCTSLGEYRVPFIFANFNGTQHDVEVVTHEAGHAFAAYLNRDRVPTETIWPSLEGCEVHSMSMEFFAWPWAEGFFGDDTRKFRYSHLAGALTFIPYGTMVDHFQHIVYEKPEMTPAERHAVWKELLGVYMPWMKLGSEIPFYGDGEGWQRQLHIYVNPFYYIDYCLAQTVALQFWARIQKDLPDAWAHYMAYTRQGGSRVFTELLKNAELDSPFEESCLRGVCEEAKAWLDSYDLTGIA
;
A
#
# COMPACT_ATOMS: atom_id res chain seq x y z
N MET A 1 -13.54 2.28 24.23
CA MET A 1 -12.76 1.19 24.89
C MET A 1 -11.35 1.27 24.37
N LYS A 2 -10.37 1.30 25.25
CA LYS A 2 -8.96 1.35 24.85
C LYS A 2 -8.52 0.05 24.20
N PHE A 3 -7.58 0.12 23.28
CA PHE A 3 -7.02 -1.07 22.61
C PHE A 3 -6.43 -2.09 23.60
N SER A 4 -5.75 -1.59 24.64
CA SER A 4 -5.21 -2.42 25.73
C SER A 4 -6.28 -3.19 26.53
N GLU A 5 -7.52 -2.69 26.55
CA GLU A 5 -8.65 -3.28 27.29
C GLU A 5 -9.50 -4.25 26.45
N MET A 6 -9.27 -4.30 25.11
CA MET A 6 -10.05 -5.17 24.22
C MET A 6 -9.76 -6.64 24.53
N PRO A 7 -10.77 -7.44 24.94
CA PRO A 7 -10.55 -8.82 25.29
C PRO A 7 -10.18 -9.65 24.06
N TYR A 8 -9.27 -10.61 24.26
CA TYR A 8 -8.93 -11.63 23.28
C TYR A 8 -8.97 -13.01 23.94
N ALA A 9 -9.60 -13.95 23.27
CA ALA A 9 -9.54 -15.36 23.61
C ALA A 9 -9.51 -16.17 22.32
N ARG A 10 -8.68 -17.20 22.28
CA ARG A 10 -8.64 -18.15 21.15
C ARG A 10 -10.02 -18.78 20.97
N PRO A 11 -10.66 -18.68 19.79
CA PRO A 11 -11.95 -19.29 19.57
C PRO A 11 -11.84 -20.83 19.39
N ASP A 12 -12.93 -21.53 19.62
CA ASP A 12 -13.04 -22.94 19.22
C ASP A 12 -13.28 -23.00 17.70
N LEU A 13 -12.28 -23.49 16.97
CA LEU A 13 -12.33 -23.58 15.51
C LEU A 13 -13.45 -24.48 15.00
N ASN A 14 -13.77 -25.56 15.73
CA ASN A 14 -14.84 -26.49 15.33
C ASN A 14 -16.21 -25.83 15.52
N GLU A 15 -16.40 -25.05 16.58
CA GLU A 15 -17.62 -24.28 16.80
C GLU A 15 -17.80 -23.22 15.71
N LEU A 16 -16.75 -22.47 15.35
CA LEU A 16 -16.79 -21.49 14.25
C LEU A 16 -17.20 -22.14 12.92
N LYS A 17 -16.57 -23.28 12.57
CA LYS A 17 -16.92 -24.03 11.36
C LYS A 17 -18.38 -24.47 11.34
N GLN A 18 -18.89 -24.98 12.47
CA GLN A 18 -20.29 -25.37 12.58
C GLN A 18 -21.24 -24.19 12.42
N GLN A 19 -20.92 -23.03 13.01
CA GLN A 19 -21.73 -21.82 12.89
C GLN A 19 -21.75 -21.31 11.43
N LEU A 20 -20.59 -21.24 10.75
CA LEU A 20 -20.50 -20.83 9.34
C LEU A 20 -21.29 -21.77 8.42
N GLN A 21 -21.14 -23.09 8.63
CA GLN A 21 -21.92 -24.07 7.87
C GLN A 21 -23.42 -23.91 8.09
N ALA A 22 -23.85 -23.78 9.34
CA ALA A 22 -25.26 -23.61 9.68
C ALA A 22 -25.87 -22.36 9.03
N LEU A 23 -25.11 -21.24 8.95
CA LEU A 23 -25.56 -20.04 8.28
C LEU A 23 -25.69 -20.22 6.76
N THR A 24 -24.75 -20.94 6.14
CA THR A 24 -24.81 -21.30 4.72
C THR A 24 -26.05 -22.17 4.43
N ASP A 25 -26.34 -23.16 5.30
CA ASP A 25 -27.52 -24.02 5.15
C ASP A 25 -28.82 -23.24 5.34
N ARG A 26 -28.86 -22.29 6.32
CA ARG A 26 -30.01 -21.39 6.51
C ARG A 26 -30.27 -20.53 5.28
N LEU A 27 -29.22 -19.96 4.65
CA LEU A 27 -29.36 -19.18 3.43
C LEU A 27 -29.94 -20.02 2.29
N LYS A 28 -29.41 -21.24 2.08
CA LYS A 28 -29.88 -22.15 1.03
C LYS A 28 -31.33 -22.62 1.24
N ALA A 29 -31.74 -22.80 2.49
CA ALA A 29 -33.07 -23.27 2.87
C ALA A 29 -34.09 -22.12 3.09
N ALA A 30 -33.69 -20.85 2.89
CA ALA A 30 -34.55 -19.71 3.16
C ALA A 30 -35.82 -19.74 2.29
N PRO A 31 -37.02 -19.68 2.90
CA PRO A 31 -38.27 -19.74 2.14
C PRO A 31 -38.62 -18.40 1.46
N ASP A 32 -38.05 -17.30 1.94
CA ASP A 32 -38.28 -15.95 1.43
C ASP A 32 -37.05 -15.05 1.67
N TYR A 33 -37.08 -13.85 1.11
CA TYR A 33 -36.00 -12.88 1.24
C TYR A 33 -35.74 -12.46 2.69
N ALA A 34 -36.77 -12.35 3.52
CA ALA A 34 -36.60 -11.92 4.92
C ALA A 34 -35.75 -12.95 5.71
N ALA A 35 -36.01 -14.25 5.52
CA ALA A 35 -35.23 -15.32 6.11
C ALA A 35 -33.78 -15.38 5.55
N ALA A 36 -33.61 -15.18 4.24
CA ALA A 36 -32.30 -15.11 3.59
C ALA A 36 -31.49 -13.92 4.13
N ARG A 37 -32.12 -12.74 4.27
CA ARG A 37 -31.53 -11.52 4.81
C ARG A 37 -31.10 -11.70 6.27
N GLU A 38 -31.90 -12.38 7.08
CA GLU A 38 -31.54 -12.70 8.48
C GLU A 38 -30.29 -13.58 8.54
N ALA A 39 -30.20 -14.61 7.70
CA ALA A 39 -28.99 -15.45 7.61
C ALA A 39 -27.77 -14.64 7.14
N PHE A 40 -27.94 -13.75 6.17
CA PHE A 40 -26.89 -12.85 5.68
C PHE A 40 -26.36 -11.93 6.79
N LEU A 41 -27.24 -11.23 7.51
CA LEU A 41 -26.81 -10.34 8.61
C LEU A 41 -26.13 -11.09 9.76
N ALA A 42 -26.57 -12.32 10.03
CA ALA A 42 -25.93 -13.18 11.05
C ALA A 42 -24.52 -13.61 10.59
N GLN A 43 -24.34 -13.92 9.32
CA GLN A 43 -23.02 -14.24 8.75
C GLN A 43 -22.09 -13.03 8.78
N GLN A 44 -22.55 -11.84 8.38
CA GLN A 44 -21.78 -10.61 8.47
C GLN A 44 -21.27 -10.36 9.91
N LYS A 45 -22.12 -10.60 10.91
CA LYS A 45 -21.75 -10.45 12.31
C LYS A 45 -20.70 -11.50 12.74
N LEU A 46 -20.85 -12.74 12.32
CA LEU A 46 -19.90 -13.80 12.66
C LEU A 46 -18.55 -13.58 11.99
N SER A 47 -18.52 -13.23 10.71
CA SER A 47 -17.28 -12.90 9.99
C SER A 47 -16.55 -11.71 10.65
N MET A 48 -17.28 -10.64 10.98
CA MET A 48 -16.72 -9.50 11.69
C MET A 48 -16.09 -9.89 13.03
N HIS A 49 -16.70 -10.82 13.76
CA HIS A 49 -16.14 -11.34 15.01
C HIS A 49 -14.84 -12.11 14.78
N ILE A 50 -14.83 -13.02 13.81
CA ILE A 50 -13.63 -13.80 13.43
C ILE A 50 -12.50 -12.87 13.01
N ASP A 51 -12.78 -11.92 12.13
CA ASP A 51 -11.81 -10.94 11.64
C ASP A 51 -11.25 -10.07 12.77
N THR A 52 -12.11 -9.66 13.72
CA THR A 52 -11.67 -8.86 14.88
C THR A 52 -10.72 -9.64 15.77
N LEU A 53 -11.00 -10.91 16.05
CA LEU A 53 -10.10 -11.76 16.85
C LEU A 53 -8.77 -11.97 16.13
N ALA A 54 -8.78 -12.30 14.85
CA ALA A 54 -7.56 -12.48 14.07
C ALA A 54 -6.73 -11.19 14.02
N THR A 55 -7.39 -10.04 13.82
CA THR A 55 -6.73 -8.72 13.78
C THR A 55 -6.13 -8.36 15.14
N LEU A 56 -6.85 -8.55 16.25
CA LEU A 56 -6.31 -8.30 17.60
C LEU A 56 -5.05 -9.13 17.88
N SER A 57 -5.06 -10.42 17.50
CA SER A 57 -3.90 -11.29 17.62
C SER A 57 -2.72 -10.76 16.80
N SER A 58 -2.94 -10.50 15.53
CA SER A 58 -1.89 -10.06 14.61
C SER A 58 -1.30 -8.69 14.98
N VAL A 59 -2.14 -7.72 15.39
CA VAL A 59 -1.67 -6.40 15.84
C VAL A 59 -0.80 -6.55 17.09
N ARG A 60 -1.24 -7.32 18.09
CA ARG A 60 -0.50 -7.51 19.34
C ARG A 60 0.81 -8.29 19.12
N ASN A 61 0.81 -9.28 18.25
CA ASN A 61 2.04 -9.93 17.80
C ASN A 61 2.96 -8.94 17.07
N SER A 62 2.42 -8.05 16.23
CA SER A 62 3.21 -7.04 15.53
C SER A 62 3.87 -6.04 16.49
N ILE A 63 3.21 -5.67 17.59
CA ILE A 63 3.72 -4.76 18.62
C ILE A 63 4.90 -5.39 19.39
N ASP A 64 4.83 -6.68 19.73
CA ASP A 64 5.96 -7.42 20.31
C ASP A 64 5.99 -8.87 19.82
N THR A 65 6.81 -9.14 18.81
CA THR A 65 7.00 -10.49 18.25
C THR A 65 7.66 -11.48 19.22
N ARG A 66 8.12 -11.04 20.39
CA ARG A 66 8.72 -11.88 21.45
C ARG A 66 7.68 -12.37 22.46
N ASP A 67 6.45 -11.82 22.41
CA ASP A 67 5.35 -12.30 23.24
C ASP A 67 4.93 -13.70 22.79
N LYS A 68 5.27 -14.71 23.61
CA LYS A 68 5.03 -16.12 23.30
C LYS A 68 3.56 -16.48 23.17
N PHE A 69 2.67 -15.73 23.83
CA PHE A 69 1.23 -15.96 23.72
C PHE A 69 0.75 -15.54 22.34
N TYR A 70 1.04 -14.30 21.92
CA TYR A 70 0.60 -13.81 20.62
C TYR A 70 1.37 -14.43 19.44
N ASP A 71 2.60 -14.93 19.65
CA ASP A 71 3.31 -15.73 18.67
C ASP A 71 2.58 -17.06 18.39
N ALA A 72 2.15 -17.76 19.46
CA ALA A 72 1.34 -18.97 19.32
C ALA A 72 -0.08 -18.72 18.77
N GLU A 73 -0.65 -17.53 19.00
CA GLU A 73 -1.93 -17.17 18.41
C GLU A 73 -1.80 -16.83 16.91
N GLU A 74 -0.71 -16.22 16.49
CA GLU A 74 -0.41 -15.98 15.07
C GLU A 74 -0.25 -17.31 14.31
N GLU A 75 0.47 -18.30 14.90
CA GLU A 75 0.55 -19.66 14.35
C GLU A 75 -0.84 -20.30 14.22
N PHE A 76 -1.66 -20.19 15.27
CA PHE A 76 -3.03 -20.70 15.23
C PHE A 76 -3.85 -20.10 14.07
N TRP A 77 -3.81 -18.77 13.88
CA TRP A 77 -4.55 -18.11 12.80
C TRP A 77 -4.00 -18.41 11.42
N ASN A 78 -2.68 -18.62 11.28
CA ASN A 78 -2.05 -19.06 10.04
C ASN A 78 -2.52 -20.45 9.58
N GLU A 79 -2.85 -21.33 10.52
CA GLU A 79 -3.43 -22.66 10.23
C GLU A 79 -4.95 -22.58 10.04
N ALA A 80 -5.65 -21.86 10.90
CA ALA A 80 -7.11 -21.77 10.91
C ALA A 80 -7.67 -20.97 9.70
N GLY A 81 -6.98 -19.91 9.27
CA GLY A 81 -7.42 -19.07 8.19
C GLY A 81 -7.72 -19.82 6.88
N PRO A 82 -6.80 -20.64 6.35
CA PRO A 82 -7.05 -21.46 5.16
C PRO A 82 -8.21 -22.44 5.32
N GLU A 83 -8.44 -22.97 6.53
CA GLU A 83 -9.55 -23.88 6.79
C GLU A 83 -10.89 -23.13 6.81
N LEU A 84 -10.94 -21.95 7.42
CA LEU A 84 -12.14 -21.10 7.45
C LEU A 84 -12.52 -20.60 6.05
N ARG A 85 -11.53 -20.32 5.20
CA ARG A 85 -11.73 -19.88 3.83
C ARG A 85 -12.59 -20.84 2.99
N ALA A 86 -12.56 -22.14 3.26
CA ALA A 86 -13.44 -23.10 2.57
C ALA A 86 -14.91 -22.87 2.90
N TYR A 87 -15.24 -22.38 4.10
CA TYR A 87 -16.61 -22.03 4.49
C TYR A 87 -17.04 -20.70 3.88
N ASP A 88 -16.11 -19.72 3.77
CA ASP A 88 -16.37 -18.45 3.07
C ASP A 88 -16.63 -18.67 1.59
N ASP A 89 -15.91 -19.59 0.93
CA ASP A 89 -16.15 -19.97 -0.46
C ASP A 89 -17.50 -20.64 -0.63
N ALA A 90 -17.91 -21.52 0.33
CA ALA A 90 -19.21 -22.17 0.31
C ALA A 90 -20.37 -21.16 0.52
N TRP A 91 -20.17 -20.19 1.41
CA TRP A 91 -21.09 -19.07 1.60
C TRP A 91 -21.21 -18.20 0.32
N THR A 92 -20.08 -17.82 -0.26
CA THR A 92 -20.01 -17.03 -1.50
C THR A 92 -20.75 -17.73 -2.64
N ALA A 93 -20.56 -19.06 -2.78
CA ALA A 93 -21.30 -19.86 -3.76
C ALA A 93 -22.80 -19.82 -3.51
N ALA A 94 -23.23 -20.00 -2.25
CA ALA A 94 -24.63 -19.96 -1.86
C ALA A 94 -25.28 -18.59 -2.13
N MET A 95 -24.55 -17.48 -1.89
CA MET A 95 -25.02 -16.13 -2.21
C MET A 95 -25.18 -15.92 -3.72
N LEU A 96 -24.25 -16.37 -4.54
CA LEU A 96 -24.31 -16.25 -5.99
C LEU A 96 -25.45 -17.07 -6.60
N GLU A 97 -25.76 -18.22 -6.02
CA GLU A 97 -26.83 -19.14 -6.44
C GLU A 97 -28.18 -18.82 -5.79
N SER A 98 -28.24 -17.85 -4.88
CA SER A 98 -29.47 -17.51 -4.15
C SER A 98 -30.60 -17.06 -5.08
N PRO A 99 -31.82 -17.60 -4.93
CA PRO A 99 -32.99 -17.13 -5.67
C PRO A 99 -33.33 -15.65 -5.34
N PHE A 100 -32.80 -15.11 -4.24
CA PHE A 100 -33.01 -13.74 -3.76
C PHE A 100 -31.89 -12.78 -4.16
N ARG A 101 -31.03 -13.17 -5.11
CA ARG A 101 -29.90 -12.34 -5.58
C ARG A 101 -30.34 -10.93 -6.01
N LYS A 102 -31.51 -10.81 -6.65
CA LYS A 102 -32.03 -9.51 -7.10
C LYS A 102 -32.43 -8.61 -5.95
N GLU A 103 -33.03 -9.17 -4.91
CA GLU A 103 -33.44 -8.44 -3.71
C GLU A 103 -32.20 -7.98 -2.92
N PHE A 104 -31.20 -8.84 -2.77
CA PHE A 104 -29.92 -8.47 -2.19
C PHE A 104 -29.24 -7.35 -2.98
N ALA A 105 -29.18 -7.45 -4.30
CA ALA A 105 -28.61 -6.42 -5.15
C ALA A 105 -29.37 -5.10 -5.07
N ALA A 106 -30.69 -5.14 -4.93
CA ALA A 106 -31.51 -3.93 -4.76
C ALA A 106 -31.28 -3.25 -3.40
N GLU A 107 -31.01 -4.01 -2.31
CA GLU A 107 -30.78 -3.48 -0.97
C GLU A 107 -29.32 -3.06 -0.75
N TYR A 108 -28.36 -3.87 -1.20
CA TYR A 108 -26.92 -3.72 -0.88
C TYR A 108 -26.05 -3.34 -2.08
N GLY A 109 -26.60 -3.33 -3.29
CA GLY A 109 -25.87 -3.05 -4.54
C GLY A 109 -25.33 -4.31 -5.22
N ASP A 110 -25.11 -4.20 -6.53
CA ASP A 110 -24.61 -5.31 -7.37
C ASP A 110 -23.13 -5.62 -7.15
N LEU A 111 -22.35 -4.68 -6.58
CA LEU A 111 -20.91 -4.81 -6.45
C LEU A 111 -20.49 -6.02 -5.61
N MET A 112 -21.24 -6.35 -4.56
CA MET A 112 -20.98 -7.54 -3.75
C MET A 112 -20.96 -8.83 -4.60
N PHE A 113 -21.85 -8.94 -5.59
CA PHE A 113 -21.89 -10.11 -6.48
C PHE A 113 -20.77 -10.10 -7.51
N LEU A 114 -20.42 -8.93 -8.05
CA LEU A 114 -19.26 -8.79 -8.94
C LEU A 114 -17.97 -9.20 -8.22
N ASN A 115 -17.75 -8.72 -7.01
CA ASN A 115 -16.57 -9.07 -6.20
C ASN A 115 -16.57 -10.57 -5.83
N ALA A 116 -17.73 -11.14 -5.50
CA ALA A 116 -17.88 -12.58 -5.26
C ALA A 116 -17.53 -13.42 -6.50
N GLU A 117 -17.96 -13.01 -7.68
CA GLU A 117 -17.62 -13.67 -8.96
C GLU A 117 -16.09 -13.61 -9.23
N ILE A 118 -15.45 -12.47 -8.94
CA ILE A 118 -14.00 -12.30 -9.09
C ILE A 118 -13.25 -13.15 -8.07
N ALA A 119 -13.67 -13.17 -6.81
CA ALA A 119 -13.08 -14.01 -5.77
C ALA A 119 -13.06 -15.50 -6.17
N ARG A 120 -14.14 -15.99 -6.78
CA ARG A 120 -14.19 -17.37 -7.30
C ARG A 120 -13.27 -17.62 -8.48
N LYS A 121 -12.96 -16.62 -9.28
CA LYS A 121 -11.96 -16.73 -10.36
C LYS A 121 -10.53 -16.75 -9.81
N ALA A 122 -10.32 -16.17 -8.64
CA ALA A 122 -9.00 -16.08 -8.00
C ALA A 122 -8.60 -17.34 -7.22
N PHE A 123 -9.53 -18.26 -6.94
CA PHE A 123 -9.29 -19.40 -6.06
C PHE A 123 -10.02 -20.67 -6.55
N SER A 124 -9.37 -21.80 -6.30
CA SER A 124 -9.98 -23.15 -6.37
C SER A 124 -9.23 -24.08 -5.43
N PRO A 125 -9.90 -25.11 -4.84
CA PRO A 125 -9.20 -26.14 -4.08
C PRO A 125 -8.04 -26.83 -4.83
N ALA A 126 -8.06 -26.78 -6.17
CA ALA A 126 -7.01 -27.37 -7.00
C ALA A 126 -5.62 -26.73 -6.81
N ILE A 127 -5.54 -25.47 -6.32
CA ILE A 127 -4.26 -24.75 -6.15
C ILE A 127 -3.84 -24.58 -4.69
N VAL A 128 -4.48 -25.26 -3.74
CA VAL A 128 -4.20 -25.08 -2.30
C VAL A 128 -2.76 -25.42 -1.96
N GLU A 129 -2.20 -26.50 -2.54
CA GLU A 129 -0.82 -26.89 -2.27
C GLU A 129 0.19 -25.89 -2.83
N GLU A 130 -0.10 -25.31 -3.99
CA GLU A 130 0.72 -24.23 -4.55
C GLU A 130 0.65 -22.95 -3.71
N LEU A 131 -0.53 -22.62 -3.17
CA LEU A 131 -0.68 -21.45 -2.27
C LEU A 131 0.13 -21.62 -0.98
N LYS A 132 0.18 -22.83 -0.41
CA LYS A 132 1.04 -23.12 0.76
C LYS A 132 2.53 -22.96 0.41
N GLN A 133 2.95 -23.46 -0.75
CA GLN A 133 4.33 -23.29 -1.22
C GLN A 133 4.66 -21.82 -1.50
N GLU A 134 3.72 -21.06 -2.10
CA GLU A 134 3.87 -19.62 -2.30
C GLU A 134 4.08 -18.90 -0.97
N ASN A 135 3.25 -19.17 0.02
CA ASN A 135 3.36 -18.57 1.35
C ASN A 135 4.72 -18.87 2.00
N GLN A 136 5.23 -20.09 1.86
CA GLN A 136 6.55 -20.44 2.38
C GLN A 136 7.66 -19.67 1.68
N LEU A 137 7.64 -19.57 0.35
CA LEU A 137 8.64 -18.81 -0.42
C LEU A 137 8.60 -17.31 -0.10
N VAL A 138 7.39 -16.76 0.11
CA VAL A 138 7.21 -15.36 0.56
C VAL A 138 7.82 -15.15 1.94
N GLN A 139 7.57 -16.08 2.88
CA GLN A 139 8.20 -16.01 4.20
C GLN A 139 9.72 -16.13 4.14
N ASP A 140 10.25 -16.99 3.28
CA ASP A 140 11.70 -17.16 3.10
C ASP A 140 12.34 -15.86 2.61
N TYR A 141 11.72 -15.18 1.63
CA TYR A 141 12.14 -13.84 1.20
C TYR A 141 12.11 -12.83 2.37
N GLN A 142 10.99 -12.76 3.09
CA GLN A 142 10.85 -11.81 4.20
C GLN A 142 11.87 -12.07 5.32
N LYS A 143 12.12 -13.34 5.66
CA LYS A 143 13.13 -13.73 6.65
C LYS A 143 14.54 -13.36 6.17
N LEU A 144 14.85 -13.59 4.90
CA LEU A 144 16.15 -13.22 4.32
C LEU A 144 16.37 -11.71 4.45
N ILE A 145 15.43 -10.88 4.03
CA ILE A 145 15.52 -9.41 4.14
C ILE A 145 15.62 -8.96 5.61
N ALA A 146 14.82 -9.55 6.50
CA ALA A 146 14.83 -9.22 7.93
C ALA A 146 16.14 -9.64 8.64
N SER A 147 16.85 -10.63 8.10
CA SER A 147 18.12 -11.10 8.65
C SER A 147 19.31 -10.19 8.33
N ALA A 148 19.10 -9.12 7.53
CA ALA A 148 20.18 -8.26 7.09
C ALA A 148 20.96 -7.64 8.26
N GLN A 149 22.27 -7.89 8.26
CA GLN A 149 23.24 -7.31 9.17
C GLN A 149 24.34 -6.66 8.32
N ILE A 150 24.28 -5.34 8.20
CA ILE A 150 25.15 -4.55 7.33
C ILE A 150 26.16 -3.81 8.18
N GLU A 151 27.43 -4.16 8.02
CA GLU A 151 28.53 -3.48 8.71
C GLU A 151 28.76 -2.11 8.09
N PHE A 152 28.66 -1.05 8.91
CA PHE A 152 28.89 0.33 8.50
C PHE A 152 29.43 1.17 9.65
N GLU A 153 30.54 1.90 9.45
CA GLU A 153 31.16 2.79 10.43
C GLU A 153 31.37 2.18 11.84
N GLY A 154 31.67 0.88 11.89
CA GLY A 154 31.92 0.17 13.16
C GLY A 154 30.67 -0.28 13.90
N GLY A 155 29.49 -0.11 13.31
CA GLY A 155 28.21 -0.62 13.77
C GLY A 155 27.63 -1.65 12.81
N THR A 156 26.64 -2.41 13.26
CA THR A 156 25.87 -3.37 12.47
C THR A 156 24.43 -2.89 12.38
N TYR A 157 23.88 -2.79 11.17
CA TYR A 157 22.58 -2.18 10.91
C TYR A 157 21.69 -3.09 10.08
N THR A 158 20.40 -3.03 10.32
CA THR A 158 19.39 -3.53 9.37
C THR A 158 19.28 -2.59 8.17
N ILE A 159 18.61 -3.04 7.09
CA ILE A 159 18.34 -2.20 5.91
C ILE A 159 17.62 -0.88 6.31
N SER A 160 16.62 -0.98 7.19
CA SER A 160 15.87 0.20 7.65
C SER A 160 16.73 1.15 8.49
N GLN A 161 17.58 0.63 9.37
CA GLN A 161 18.47 1.41 10.20
C GLN A 161 19.58 2.10 9.39
N LEU A 162 19.92 1.60 8.22
CA LEU A 162 20.91 2.22 7.33
C LEU A 162 20.33 3.43 6.55
N SER A 163 19.00 3.55 6.44
CA SER A 163 18.33 4.59 5.65
C SER A 163 18.73 6.03 5.99
N PRO A 164 18.90 6.45 7.25
CA PRO A 164 19.37 7.80 7.57
C PRO A 164 20.73 8.13 6.95
N PHE A 165 21.67 7.17 6.93
CA PHE A 165 23.00 7.37 6.34
C PHE A 165 22.94 7.44 4.81
N LYS A 166 21.99 6.78 4.17
CA LYS A 166 21.76 6.86 2.73
C LYS A 166 21.19 8.21 2.27
N ASN A 167 20.75 9.04 3.21
CA ASN A 167 20.25 10.40 2.99
C ASN A 167 21.18 11.46 3.63
N ASP A 168 22.41 11.09 4.04
CA ASP A 168 23.35 11.99 4.68
C ASP A 168 23.80 13.11 3.72
N PRO A 169 23.89 14.36 4.16
CA PRO A 169 24.43 15.45 3.37
C PRO A 169 25.89 15.26 2.92
N ASP A 170 26.70 14.51 3.69
CA ASP A 170 28.05 14.15 3.29
C ASP A 170 28.04 13.13 2.15
N ASP A 171 28.59 13.54 1.00
CA ASP A 171 28.60 12.73 -0.23
C ASP A 171 29.33 11.38 -0.06
N ALA A 172 30.45 11.39 0.66
CA ALA A 172 31.26 10.18 0.82
C ALA A 172 30.55 9.19 1.77
N ARG A 173 30.00 9.70 2.86
CA ARG A 173 29.24 8.90 3.83
C ARG A 173 27.99 8.32 3.20
N ARG A 174 27.23 9.14 2.47
CA ARG A 174 26.02 8.72 1.76
C ARG A 174 26.34 7.63 0.73
N LEU A 175 27.37 7.82 -0.10
CA LEU A 175 27.80 6.83 -1.09
C LEU A 175 28.22 5.51 -0.42
N ALA A 176 29.01 5.58 0.65
CA ALA A 176 29.45 4.40 1.39
C ALA A 176 28.27 3.60 1.98
N ALA A 177 27.21 4.27 2.47
CA ALA A 177 26.01 3.60 2.98
C ALA A 177 25.24 2.88 1.84
N TRP A 178 25.12 3.50 0.67
CA TRP A 178 24.52 2.87 -0.51
C TRP A 178 25.35 1.67 -1.02
N GLN A 179 26.68 1.78 -0.95
CA GLN A 179 27.59 0.68 -1.31
C GLN A 179 27.48 -0.49 -0.34
N ALA A 180 27.37 -0.20 0.98
CA ALA A 180 27.23 -1.23 2.00
C ALA A 180 25.91 -2.02 1.82
N GLU A 181 24.78 -1.33 1.61
CA GLU A 181 23.50 -1.99 1.34
C GLU A 181 23.51 -2.76 0.03
N GLY A 182 24.02 -2.14 -1.04
CA GLY A 182 24.13 -2.81 -2.35
C GLY A 182 25.04 -4.04 -2.30
N GLY A 183 26.12 -3.99 -1.52
CA GLY A 183 27.01 -5.12 -1.25
C GLY A 183 26.31 -6.27 -0.55
N TRP A 184 25.46 -5.99 0.42
CA TRP A 184 24.65 -7.01 1.09
C TRP A 184 23.69 -7.71 0.11
N TYR A 185 22.93 -6.93 -0.66
CA TYR A 185 22.01 -7.50 -1.67
C TYR A 185 22.77 -8.33 -2.71
N LYS A 186 23.94 -7.86 -3.16
CA LYS A 186 24.76 -8.58 -4.14
C LYS A 186 25.27 -9.91 -3.59
N ALA A 187 25.63 -9.97 -2.30
CA ALA A 187 26.05 -11.21 -1.65
C ALA A 187 24.92 -12.24 -1.53
N HIS A 188 23.65 -11.79 -1.38
CA HIS A 188 22.47 -12.65 -1.24
C HIS A 188 21.67 -12.81 -2.55
N GLN A 189 22.18 -12.28 -3.66
CA GLN A 189 21.51 -12.32 -4.96
C GLN A 189 21.16 -13.75 -5.40
N PRO A 190 22.02 -14.78 -5.26
CA PRO A 190 21.66 -16.14 -5.65
C PRO A 190 20.43 -16.68 -4.93
N GLU A 191 20.26 -16.36 -3.65
CA GLU A 191 19.11 -16.78 -2.85
C GLU A 191 17.83 -16.03 -3.28
N LEU A 192 17.95 -14.71 -3.51
CA LEU A 192 16.85 -13.88 -4.00
C LEU A 192 16.39 -14.34 -5.39
N ASP A 193 17.33 -14.65 -6.28
CA ASP A 193 17.05 -15.19 -7.61
C ASP A 193 16.32 -16.52 -7.54
N GLU A 194 16.78 -17.44 -6.70
CA GLU A 194 16.17 -18.76 -6.54
C GLU A 194 14.73 -18.67 -6.01
N ILE A 195 14.49 -17.84 -4.97
CA ILE A 195 13.15 -17.62 -4.40
C ILE A 195 12.21 -17.07 -5.48
N TYR A 196 12.64 -16.03 -6.20
CA TYR A 196 11.79 -15.41 -7.21
C TYR A 196 11.51 -16.33 -8.40
N ASP A 197 12.50 -17.09 -8.85
CA ASP A 197 12.34 -18.06 -9.93
C ASP A 197 11.31 -19.14 -9.59
N LYS A 198 11.36 -19.65 -8.34
CA LYS A 198 10.34 -20.58 -7.82
C LYS A 198 8.97 -19.93 -7.76
N LEU A 199 8.86 -18.70 -7.28
CA LEU A 199 7.59 -17.96 -7.20
C LEU A 199 6.97 -17.75 -8.58
N VAL A 200 7.75 -17.33 -9.58
CA VAL A 200 7.25 -17.10 -10.95
C VAL A 200 6.70 -18.39 -11.56
N LYS A 201 7.46 -19.48 -11.46
CA LYS A 201 7.03 -20.79 -12.00
C LYS A 201 5.81 -21.35 -11.28
N LEU A 202 5.76 -21.22 -9.97
CA LEU A 202 4.64 -21.67 -9.14
C LEU A 202 3.36 -20.89 -9.48
N ARG A 203 3.45 -19.58 -9.60
CA ARG A 203 2.34 -18.69 -9.97
C ARG A 203 1.84 -18.96 -11.38
N ASP A 204 2.73 -19.17 -12.35
CA ASP A 204 2.36 -19.59 -13.70
C ASP A 204 1.60 -20.94 -13.68
N ALA A 205 2.11 -21.92 -12.91
CA ALA A 205 1.44 -23.20 -12.75
C ALA A 205 0.05 -23.08 -12.13
N MET A 206 -0.14 -22.21 -11.12
CA MET A 206 -1.46 -21.92 -10.55
C MET A 206 -2.43 -21.33 -11.58
N GLY A 207 -1.96 -20.35 -12.38
CA GLY A 207 -2.77 -19.77 -13.44
C GLY A 207 -3.23 -20.83 -14.45
N ARG A 208 -2.31 -21.66 -14.93
CA ARG A 208 -2.63 -22.75 -15.88
C ARG A 208 -3.57 -23.80 -15.31
N LYS A 209 -3.42 -24.18 -14.02
CA LYS A 209 -4.35 -25.09 -13.33
C LYS A 209 -5.77 -24.56 -13.26
N LEU A 210 -5.94 -23.25 -13.19
CA LEU A 210 -7.26 -22.60 -13.20
C LEU A 210 -7.79 -22.31 -14.61
N GLY A 211 -7.04 -22.70 -15.67
CA GLY A 211 -7.45 -22.57 -17.06
C GLY A 211 -7.07 -21.25 -17.72
N TYR A 212 -6.19 -20.45 -17.11
CA TYR A 212 -5.62 -19.23 -17.67
C TYR A 212 -4.35 -19.51 -18.48
N ASP A 213 -3.98 -18.59 -19.38
CA ASP A 213 -2.74 -18.71 -20.20
C ASP A 213 -1.46 -18.53 -19.40
N GLY A 214 -1.55 -18.16 -18.12
CA GLY A 214 -0.45 -17.93 -17.18
C GLY A 214 -0.94 -17.19 -15.95
N TYR A 215 -0.01 -16.52 -15.24
CA TYR A 215 -0.34 -15.90 -13.97
C TYR A 215 -1.05 -14.54 -14.09
N THR A 216 -0.83 -13.76 -15.15
CA THR A 216 -1.27 -12.35 -15.22
C THR A 216 -2.77 -12.19 -14.96
N GLU A 217 -3.62 -13.00 -15.59
CA GLU A 217 -5.06 -12.92 -15.39
C GLU A 217 -5.46 -13.34 -13.97
N LEU A 218 -4.91 -14.44 -13.47
CA LEU A 218 -5.09 -14.87 -12.09
C LEU A 218 -4.65 -13.79 -11.09
N GLY A 219 -3.50 -13.16 -11.35
CA GLY A 219 -2.96 -12.08 -10.52
C GLY A 219 -3.91 -10.88 -10.43
N TYR A 220 -4.54 -10.50 -11.55
CA TYR A 220 -5.56 -9.43 -11.58
C TYR A 220 -6.79 -9.79 -10.75
N TYR A 221 -7.29 -11.04 -10.84
CA TYR A 221 -8.40 -11.48 -10.00
C TYR A 221 -8.00 -11.56 -8.52
N ARG A 222 -6.77 -11.97 -8.21
CA ARG A 222 -6.26 -11.99 -6.82
C ARG A 222 -6.14 -10.59 -6.22
N MET A 223 -5.94 -9.56 -7.04
CA MET A 223 -5.97 -8.15 -6.62
C MET A 223 -7.40 -7.58 -6.56
N GLY A 224 -8.42 -8.37 -6.82
CA GLY A 224 -9.81 -7.93 -6.77
C GLY A 224 -10.19 -6.92 -7.86
N ARG A 225 -9.44 -6.84 -8.94
CA ARG A 225 -9.68 -5.87 -10.03
C ARG A 225 -10.99 -6.14 -10.74
N ASN A 226 -11.89 -5.19 -10.65
CA ASN A 226 -13.28 -5.35 -11.09
C ASN A 226 -13.75 -4.34 -12.15
N CYS A 227 -12.96 -3.32 -12.47
CA CYS A 227 -13.38 -2.24 -13.37
C CYS A 227 -12.33 -1.78 -14.38
N TYR A 228 -11.16 -2.39 -14.40
CA TYR A 228 -10.13 -2.13 -15.39
C TYR A 228 -9.33 -3.39 -15.72
N THR A 229 -8.65 -3.37 -16.83
CA THR A 229 -7.99 -4.51 -17.45
C THR A 229 -6.50 -4.26 -17.64
N LYS A 230 -5.75 -5.30 -18.03
CA LYS A 230 -4.35 -5.18 -18.47
C LYS A 230 -4.19 -4.10 -19.55
N GLN A 231 -5.12 -4.01 -20.49
CA GLN A 231 -5.06 -3.03 -21.58
C GLN A 231 -5.21 -1.59 -21.08
N ASP A 232 -5.98 -1.37 -20.02
CA ASP A 232 -6.11 -0.04 -19.41
C ASP A 232 -4.82 0.36 -18.69
N VAL A 233 -4.17 -0.60 -18.01
CA VAL A 233 -2.85 -0.41 -17.42
C VAL A 233 -1.77 -0.15 -18.48
N GLU A 234 -1.83 -0.82 -19.64
CA GLU A 234 -0.93 -0.55 -20.77
C GLU A 234 -1.05 0.88 -21.30
N LYS A 235 -2.30 1.40 -21.41
CA LYS A 235 -2.55 2.81 -21.78
C LYS A 235 -1.99 3.77 -20.73
N PHE A 236 -2.22 3.46 -19.44
CA PHE A 236 -1.67 4.26 -18.34
C PHE A 236 -0.14 4.29 -18.41
N ARG A 237 0.54 3.15 -18.60
CA ARG A 237 2.00 3.08 -18.77
C ARG A 237 2.51 3.95 -19.93
N ALA A 238 1.82 3.89 -21.07
CA ALA A 238 2.18 4.72 -22.22
C ALA A 238 2.04 6.22 -21.92
N ALA A 239 0.98 6.62 -21.22
CA ALA A 239 0.77 8.00 -20.80
C ALA A 239 1.81 8.46 -19.76
N VAL A 240 2.22 7.59 -18.82
CA VAL A 240 3.30 7.88 -17.87
C VAL A 240 4.61 8.16 -18.59
N ILE A 241 5.00 7.31 -19.55
CA ILE A 241 6.23 7.52 -20.34
C ILE A 241 6.16 8.85 -21.10
N LYS A 242 5.00 9.19 -21.65
CA LYS A 242 4.82 10.38 -22.48
C LYS A 242 4.79 11.70 -21.68
N TYR A 243 4.14 11.71 -20.52
CA TYR A 243 3.87 12.95 -19.78
C TYR A 243 4.62 13.06 -18.46
N VAL A 244 4.74 11.96 -17.67
CA VAL A 244 5.31 12.02 -16.33
C VAL A 244 6.83 11.92 -16.37
N VAL A 245 7.38 11.00 -17.17
CA VAL A 245 8.84 10.78 -17.26
C VAL A 245 9.59 12.05 -17.64
N PRO A 246 9.18 12.86 -18.65
CA PRO A 246 9.88 14.10 -18.98
C PRO A 246 9.84 15.14 -17.84
N VAL A 247 8.72 15.23 -17.10
CA VAL A 247 8.61 16.13 -15.95
C VAL A 247 9.51 15.66 -14.82
N ALA A 248 9.48 14.36 -14.47
CA ALA A 248 10.35 13.77 -13.47
C ALA A 248 11.85 13.99 -13.82
N ALA A 249 12.23 13.80 -15.09
CA ALA A 249 13.59 14.08 -15.55
C ALA A 249 13.99 15.54 -15.33
N SER A 250 13.09 16.49 -15.59
CA SER A 250 13.34 17.93 -15.35
C SER A 250 13.51 18.27 -13.85
N VAL A 251 12.78 17.56 -12.96
CA VAL A 251 12.92 17.71 -11.50
C VAL A 251 14.32 17.26 -11.06
N TYR A 252 14.78 16.08 -11.51
CA TYR A 252 16.11 15.57 -11.17
C TYR A 252 17.24 16.39 -11.81
N GLU A 253 17.03 16.94 -13.00
CA GLU A 253 17.99 17.87 -13.59
C GLU A 253 18.12 19.17 -12.76
N ALA A 254 16.99 19.72 -12.29
CA ALA A 254 16.99 20.86 -11.39
C ALA A 254 17.66 20.52 -10.03
N GLN A 255 17.41 19.31 -9.51
CA GLN A 255 18.08 18.79 -8.30
C GLN A 255 19.60 18.68 -8.50
N ALA A 256 20.07 18.12 -9.62
CA ALA A 256 21.50 18.04 -9.93
C ALA A 256 22.16 19.43 -9.95
N ARG A 257 21.51 20.41 -10.60
CA ARG A 257 22.01 21.80 -10.58
C ARG A 257 22.06 22.38 -9.17
N ARG A 258 21.02 22.18 -8.35
CA ARG A 258 20.95 22.64 -6.96
C ARG A 258 22.05 22.02 -6.08
N LEU A 259 22.33 20.74 -6.28
CA LEU A 259 23.39 20.00 -5.57
C LEU A 259 24.80 20.27 -6.13
N GLY A 260 24.92 20.89 -7.32
CA GLY A 260 26.21 21.05 -8.02
C GLY A 260 26.76 19.73 -8.53
N LYS A 261 25.89 18.79 -8.90
CA LYS A 261 26.21 17.48 -9.43
C LYS A 261 26.04 17.41 -10.95
N THR A 262 26.71 16.45 -11.55
CA THR A 262 26.51 16.16 -12.99
C THR A 262 25.28 15.29 -13.19
N TYR A 263 24.41 15.71 -14.10
CA TYR A 263 23.24 14.92 -14.51
C TYR A 263 23.59 13.96 -15.69
N PRO A 264 23.08 12.72 -15.71
CA PRO A 264 22.29 12.04 -14.67
C PRO A 264 23.10 11.70 -13.43
N MET A 265 22.42 11.61 -12.28
CA MET A 265 23.05 11.35 -10.98
C MET A 265 22.98 9.86 -10.58
N THR A 266 23.88 9.44 -9.68
CA THR A 266 23.85 8.12 -9.06
C THR A 266 22.63 7.92 -8.16
N PHE A 267 22.34 6.69 -7.74
CA PHE A 267 21.31 6.43 -6.73
C PHE A 267 21.58 7.19 -5.43
N ALA A 268 22.85 7.25 -5.01
CA ALA A 268 23.24 7.98 -3.80
C ALA A 268 23.00 9.48 -3.94
N ASP A 269 23.36 10.09 -5.08
CA ASP A 269 23.15 11.54 -5.28
C ASP A 269 21.67 11.89 -5.43
N ASN A 270 20.87 11.04 -6.09
CA ASN A 270 19.43 11.24 -6.24
C ASN A 270 18.66 11.16 -4.91
N ALA A 271 19.20 10.49 -3.89
CA ALA A 271 18.59 10.38 -2.56
C ALA A 271 18.58 11.71 -1.78
N LEU A 272 19.42 12.68 -2.16
CA LEU A 272 19.55 13.97 -1.47
C LEU A 272 18.87 15.09 -2.27
N SER A 273 17.84 15.73 -1.74
CA SER A 273 17.14 16.83 -2.40
C SER A 273 17.78 18.19 -2.19
N PHE A 274 18.43 18.43 -1.06
CA PHE A 274 19.05 19.71 -0.67
C PHE A 274 20.42 19.49 -0.04
N ARG A 275 21.37 20.40 -0.27
CA ARG A 275 22.73 20.31 0.29
C ARG A 275 22.75 20.31 1.82
N SER A 276 21.82 21.05 2.44
CA SER A 276 21.67 21.10 3.89
C SER A 276 20.95 19.87 4.47
N GLY A 277 20.62 18.88 3.66
CA GLY A 277 19.85 17.68 4.02
C GLY A 277 18.38 17.76 3.64
N ASN A 278 17.76 16.59 3.54
CA ASN A 278 16.32 16.46 3.32
C ASN A 278 15.51 17.01 4.50
N PRO A 279 14.24 17.40 4.30
CA PRO A 279 13.42 17.93 5.40
C PRO A 279 13.26 16.91 6.52
N LYS A 280 13.28 17.39 7.75
CA LYS A 280 13.10 16.59 8.95
C LYS A 280 11.96 17.16 9.79
N PRO A 281 11.13 16.30 10.42
CA PRO A 281 10.14 16.78 11.37
C PRO A 281 10.82 17.42 12.57
N CYS A 282 10.14 18.39 13.19
CA CYS A 282 10.57 19.01 14.43
C CYS A 282 9.86 18.38 15.64
N GLY A 283 10.58 18.24 16.74
CA GLY A 283 10.05 17.69 17.98
C GLY A 283 10.20 16.17 18.13
N THR A 284 9.52 15.67 19.14
CA THR A 284 9.45 14.24 19.49
C THR A 284 8.29 13.56 18.76
N PRO A 285 8.18 12.22 18.79
CA PRO A 285 6.98 11.52 18.32
C PRO A 285 5.67 12.05 18.91
N ASP A 286 5.66 12.40 20.20
CA ASP A 286 4.49 12.99 20.87
C ASP A 286 4.15 14.37 20.31
N ASP A 287 5.15 15.18 19.95
CA ASP A 287 4.94 16.48 19.32
C ASP A 287 4.33 16.32 17.91
N ILE A 288 4.77 15.31 17.15
CA ILE A 288 4.20 14.96 15.84
C ILE A 288 2.74 14.56 15.98
N LEU A 289 2.39 13.69 16.94
CA LEU A 289 1.01 13.30 17.21
C LEU A 289 0.15 14.48 17.69
N ALA A 290 0.69 15.34 18.55
CA ALA A 290 0.00 16.54 19.00
C ALA A 290 -0.26 17.53 17.84
N GLN A 291 0.67 17.64 16.90
CA GLN A 291 0.49 18.45 15.71
C GLN A 291 -0.51 17.80 14.74
N GLY A 292 -0.51 16.48 14.60
CA GLY A 292 -1.54 15.71 13.90
C GLY A 292 -2.94 16.00 14.45
N LYS A 293 -3.09 15.99 15.78
CA LYS A 293 -4.35 16.35 16.44
C LYS A 293 -4.83 17.75 16.04
N ARG A 294 -3.94 18.76 16.11
CA ARG A 294 -4.29 20.14 15.72
C ARG A 294 -4.71 20.23 14.24
N PHE A 295 -4.02 19.51 13.37
CA PHE A 295 -4.36 19.46 11.95
C PHE A 295 -5.77 18.87 11.74
N TYR A 296 -6.06 17.70 12.30
CA TYR A 296 -7.33 17.02 12.11
C TYR A 296 -8.51 17.79 12.76
N GLU A 297 -8.31 18.42 13.91
CA GLU A 297 -9.31 19.29 14.55
C GLU A 297 -9.60 20.56 13.71
N ALA A 298 -8.60 21.09 13.02
CA ALA A 298 -8.75 22.28 12.19
C ALA A 298 -9.30 21.99 10.80
N LEU A 299 -9.08 20.77 10.26
CA LEU A 299 -9.51 20.40 8.91
C LEU A 299 -11.04 20.25 8.83
N SER A 300 -11.65 19.49 9.73
CA SER A 300 -13.11 19.37 9.83
C SER A 300 -13.55 18.80 11.19
N PRO A 301 -14.84 19.01 11.58
CA PRO A 301 -15.38 18.38 12.80
C PRO A 301 -15.25 16.85 12.78
N GLU A 302 -15.48 16.20 11.62
CA GLU A 302 -15.43 14.75 11.47
C GLU A 302 -14.01 14.21 11.65
N THR A 303 -12.99 14.89 11.09
CA THR A 303 -11.59 14.50 11.26
C THR A 303 -11.11 14.74 12.68
N GLY A 304 -11.57 15.80 13.32
CA GLY A 304 -11.29 16.07 14.75
C GLY A 304 -11.85 14.99 15.66
N GLU A 305 -13.13 14.61 15.49
CA GLU A 305 -13.77 13.52 16.24
C GLU A 305 -13.01 12.20 16.03
N PHE A 306 -12.71 11.88 14.78
CA PHE A 306 -11.97 10.68 14.41
C PHE A 306 -10.61 10.61 15.11
N PHE A 307 -9.75 11.62 14.96
CA PHE A 307 -8.40 11.58 15.47
C PHE A 307 -8.34 11.61 16.99
N ASN A 308 -9.26 12.35 17.65
CA ASN A 308 -9.43 12.29 19.08
C ASN A 308 -9.84 10.88 19.54
N THR A 309 -10.74 10.21 18.82
CA THR A 309 -11.12 8.82 19.12
C THR A 309 -9.92 7.88 19.04
N MET A 310 -9.03 8.08 18.04
CA MET A 310 -7.80 7.29 17.90
C MET A 310 -6.86 7.45 19.11
N LEU A 311 -6.62 8.70 19.53
CA LEU A 311 -5.74 9.00 20.67
C LEU A 311 -6.33 8.53 22.00
N ASP A 312 -7.60 8.84 22.28
CA ASP A 312 -8.26 8.54 23.55
C ASP A 312 -8.41 7.03 23.79
N ASN A 313 -8.49 6.24 22.71
CA ASN A 313 -8.66 4.79 22.78
C ASN A 313 -7.38 4.00 22.46
N GLU A 314 -6.21 4.63 22.43
CA GLU A 314 -4.93 3.97 22.20
C GLU A 314 -4.91 3.16 20.87
N LEU A 315 -5.49 3.73 19.80
CA LEU A 315 -5.66 3.07 18.51
C LEU A 315 -4.47 3.35 17.54
N LEU A 316 -3.34 3.83 18.10
CA LEU A 316 -2.09 4.04 17.38
C LEU A 316 -0.94 3.44 18.18
N ASP A 317 -0.10 2.63 17.54
CA ASP A 317 1.19 2.22 18.06
C ASP A 317 2.27 2.60 17.04
N VAL A 318 2.94 3.74 17.29
CA VAL A 318 3.83 4.37 16.31
C VAL A 318 5.31 4.34 16.70
N LEU A 319 5.64 4.06 17.96
CA LEU A 319 7.03 4.08 18.41
C LEU A 319 7.79 2.82 17.95
N SER A 320 9.00 3.00 17.48
CA SER A 320 9.90 1.89 17.19
C SER A 320 10.48 1.34 18.50
N THR A 321 10.19 0.08 18.80
CA THR A 321 10.66 -0.61 20.00
C THR A 321 11.32 -1.95 19.65
N PRO A 322 12.24 -2.46 20.50
CA PRO A 322 12.86 -3.75 20.29
C PRO A 322 11.81 -4.88 20.28
N GLY A 323 11.84 -5.73 19.25
CA GLY A 323 10.88 -6.83 19.09
C GLY A 323 9.63 -6.47 18.32
N LYS A 324 9.45 -5.21 17.93
CA LYS A 324 8.35 -4.76 17.09
C LYS A 324 8.58 -5.15 15.62
N ARG A 325 7.51 -5.57 14.92
CA ARG A 325 7.56 -5.88 13.49
C ARG A 325 7.92 -4.63 12.68
N ALA A 326 8.70 -4.78 11.62
CA ALA A 326 9.03 -3.68 10.72
C ALA A 326 7.84 -3.29 9.84
N GLY A 327 7.84 -2.04 9.36
CA GLY A 327 6.82 -1.49 8.47
C GLY A 327 5.75 -0.68 9.20
N GLY A 328 4.68 -0.35 8.48
CA GLY A 328 3.49 0.35 8.96
C GLY A 328 2.26 -0.14 8.21
N TYR A 329 1.09 -0.03 8.82
CA TYR A 329 -0.20 -0.35 8.21
C TYR A 329 -1.36 0.24 9.01
N CYS A 330 -2.49 0.42 8.32
CA CYS A 330 -3.78 0.64 8.93
C CYS A 330 -4.65 -0.62 8.79
N THR A 331 -5.40 -0.97 9.84
CA THR A 331 -6.37 -2.07 9.83
C THR A 331 -7.64 -1.66 10.58
N SER A 332 -8.65 -2.54 10.60
CA SER A 332 -9.93 -2.30 11.28
C SER A 332 -10.23 -3.37 12.32
N LEU A 333 -10.77 -2.94 13.44
CA LEU A 333 -11.34 -3.78 14.48
C LEU A 333 -12.86 -3.69 14.38
N GLY A 334 -13.46 -4.53 13.53
CA GLY A 334 -14.84 -4.38 13.07
C GLY A 334 -15.89 -4.39 14.18
N GLU A 335 -15.78 -5.28 15.18
CA GLU A 335 -16.72 -5.32 16.31
C GLU A 335 -16.70 -4.05 17.16
N TYR A 336 -15.53 -3.40 17.25
CA TYR A 336 -15.35 -2.13 17.97
C TYR A 336 -15.63 -0.91 17.10
N ARG A 337 -15.82 -1.11 15.79
CA ARG A 337 -16.06 -0.05 14.78
C ARG A 337 -14.99 1.03 14.80
N VAL A 338 -13.73 0.62 14.94
CA VAL A 338 -12.58 1.52 14.99
C VAL A 338 -11.44 0.98 14.11
N PRO A 339 -10.67 1.85 13.48
CA PRO A 339 -9.41 1.49 12.85
C PRO A 339 -8.27 1.41 13.88
N PHE A 340 -7.13 0.82 13.48
CA PHE A 340 -5.89 0.80 14.24
C PHE A 340 -4.71 1.11 13.32
N ILE A 341 -3.79 1.97 13.76
CA ILE A 341 -2.58 2.35 13.04
C ILE A 341 -1.35 1.76 13.74
N PHE A 342 -0.56 1.01 12.99
CA PHE A 342 0.74 0.49 13.41
C PHE A 342 1.85 1.16 12.60
N ALA A 343 2.93 1.62 13.25
CA ALA A 343 4.06 2.25 12.58
C ALA A 343 5.36 2.12 13.38
N ASN A 344 6.46 2.62 12.80
CA ASN A 344 7.79 2.63 13.40
C ASN A 344 8.48 3.97 13.14
N PHE A 345 8.24 4.97 13.99
CA PHE A 345 8.86 6.29 13.88
C PHE A 345 10.37 6.21 14.02
N ASN A 346 11.09 6.93 13.18
CA ASN A 346 12.55 6.90 13.09
C ASN A 346 13.21 8.30 13.00
N GLY A 347 12.44 9.38 13.15
CA GLY A 347 12.93 10.77 13.12
C GLY A 347 13.12 11.33 11.69
N THR A 348 12.53 10.70 10.69
CA THR A 348 12.55 11.18 9.30
C THR A 348 11.22 11.79 8.89
N GLN A 349 11.17 12.43 7.72
CA GLN A 349 9.93 12.91 7.08
C GLN A 349 8.82 11.85 7.09
N HIS A 350 9.19 10.58 6.97
CA HIS A 350 8.27 9.45 6.94
C HIS A 350 7.37 9.37 8.19
N ASP A 351 7.82 9.82 9.36
CA ASP A 351 6.98 9.82 10.57
C ASP A 351 5.74 10.71 10.40
N VAL A 352 5.89 11.84 9.72
CA VAL A 352 4.75 12.74 9.39
C VAL A 352 3.89 12.15 8.29
N GLU A 353 4.51 11.55 7.27
CA GLU A 353 3.79 10.84 6.20
C GLU A 353 2.92 9.73 6.79
N VAL A 354 3.43 8.94 7.75
CA VAL A 354 2.61 7.92 8.45
C VAL A 354 1.39 8.56 9.14
N VAL A 355 1.56 9.67 9.87
CA VAL A 355 0.43 10.33 10.55
C VAL A 355 -0.62 10.84 9.58
N THR A 356 -0.25 11.19 8.36
CA THR A 356 -1.18 11.68 7.34
C THR A 356 -1.68 10.57 6.43
N HIS A 357 -0.82 9.67 5.98
CA HIS A 357 -1.13 8.55 5.10
C HIS A 357 -2.03 7.50 5.81
N GLU A 358 -1.51 6.89 6.88
CA GLU A 358 -2.25 5.84 7.59
C GLU A 358 -3.54 6.38 8.22
N ALA A 359 -3.53 7.64 8.68
CA ALA A 359 -4.75 8.25 9.17
C ALA A 359 -5.74 8.61 8.04
N GLY A 360 -5.31 8.75 6.80
CA GLY A 360 -6.19 8.84 5.63
C GLY A 360 -6.99 7.56 5.44
N HIS A 361 -6.34 6.41 5.50
CA HIS A 361 -6.99 5.10 5.52
C HIS A 361 -7.93 4.95 6.72
N ALA A 362 -7.41 5.23 7.91
CA ALA A 362 -8.16 5.10 9.15
C ALA A 362 -9.42 5.98 9.17
N PHE A 363 -9.34 7.21 8.68
CA PHE A 363 -10.47 8.11 8.56
C PHE A 363 -11.55 7.58 7.61
N ALA A 364 -11.14 7.05 6.46
CA ALA A 364 -12.07 6.44 5.50
C ALA A 364 -12.80 5.23 6.13
N ALA A 365 -12.07 4.35 6.81
CA ALA A 365 -12.66 3.22 7.53
C ALA A 365 -13.59 3.69 8.66
N TYR A 366 -13.18 4.70 9.43
CA TYR A 366 -14.00 5.27 10.51
C TYR A 366 -15.32 5.86 10.02
N LEU A 367 -15.32 6.59 8.90
CA LEU A 367 -16.52 7.13 8.29
C LEU A 367 -17.49 6.06 7.79
N ASN A 368 -16.96 4.94 7.32
CA ASN A 368 -17.73 3.86 6.72
C ASN A 368 -17.97 2.66 7.66
N ARG A 369 -17.59 2.77 8.94
CA ARG A 369 -17.60 1.68 9.94
C ARG A 369 -18.96 1.01 10.19
N ASP A 370 -20.04 1.66 9.80
CA ASP A 370 -21.42 1.18 10.00
C ASP A 370 -22.02 0.55 8.71
N ARG A 371 -21.23 0.43 7.65
CA ARG A 371 -21.71 -0.15 6.38
C ARG A 371 -22.00 -1.62 6.48
N VAL A 372 -23.04 -2.02 5.76
CA VAL A 372 -23.43 -3.39 5.50
C VAL A 372 -23.66 -3.52 3.98
N PRO A 373 -23.06 -4.46 3.30
CA PRO A 373 -22.10 -5.49 3.78
C PRO A 373 -20.77 -4.91 4.29
N THR A 374 -20.13 -5.62 5.22
CA THR A 374 -18.86 -5.16 5.84
C THR A 374 -17.72 -5.03 4.84
N GLU A 375 -17.71 -5.81 3.77
CA GLU A 375 -16.78 -5.68 2.65
C GLU A 375 -16.89 -4.33 1.91
N THR A 376 -17.95 -3.55 2.13
CA THR A 376 -18.11 -2.20 1.56
C THR A 376 -17.57 -1.08 2.45
N ILE A 377 -16.96 -1.41 3.59
CA ILE A 377 -16.23 -0.43 4.42
C ILE A 377 -15.02 0.09 3.65
N TRP A 378 -14.30 -0.80 2.99
CA TRP A 378 -13.13 -0.49 2.19
C TRP A 378 -13.44 -0.58 0.69
N PRO A 379 -12.99 0.38 -0.14
CA PRO A 379 -13.00 0.23 -1.59
C PRO A 379 -11.93 -0.78 -2.05
N SER A 380 -11.77 -0.94 -3.37
CA SER A 380 -10.64 -1.66 -3.94
C SER A 380 -9.29 -1.02 -3.55
N LEU A 381 -8.19 -1.76 -3.73
CA LEU A 381 -6.86 -1.37 -3.22
C LEU A 381 -6.42 0.01 -3.73
N GLU A 382 -6.55 0.28 -5.03
CA GLU A 382 -6.27 1.59 -5.61
C GLU A 382 -7.18 2.68 -5.04
N GLY A 383 -8.43 2.32 -4.72
CA GLY A 383 -9.37 3.23 -4.07
C GLY A 383 -8.98 3.57 -2.63
N CYS A 384 -8.41 2.61 -1.89
CA CYS A 384 -7.89 2.84 -0.53
C CYS A 384 -6.73 3.84 -0.55
N GLU A 385 -5.80 3.69 -1.50
CA GLU A 385 -4.61 4.55 -1.58
C GLU A 385 -4.95 6.00 -1.97
N VAL A 386 -6.10 6.24 -2.60
CA VAL A 386 -6.58 7.63 -2.82
C VAL A 386 -6.83 8.34 -1.48
N HIS A 387 -7.37 7.64 -0.48
CA HIS A 387 -7.64 8.23 0.82
C HIS A 387 -6.35 8.69 1.52
N SER A 388 -5.36 7.83 1.54
CA SER A 388 -4.09 8.04 2.23
C SER A 388 -3.23 9.11 1.56
N MET A 389 -2.94 8.94 0.26
CA MET A 389 -2.07 9.84 -0.49
C MET A 389 -2.67 11.26 -0.64
N SER A 390 -4.01 11.37 -0.69
CA SER A 390 -4.66 12.68 -0.73
C SER A 390 -4.59 13.40 0.62
N MET A 391 -4.74 12.67 1.74
CA MET A 391 -4.67 13.26 3.09
C MET A 391 -3.30 13.88 3.37
N GLU A 392 -2.22 13.34 2.80
CA GLU A 392 -0.88 13.93 2.88
C GLU A 392 -0.87 15.38 2.33
N PHE A 393 -1.57 15.64 1.21
CA PHE A 393 -1.70 16.98 0.64
C PHE A 393 -2.65 17.89 1.42
N PHE A 394 -3.72 17.34 1.99
CA PHE A 394 -4.61 18.11 2.88
C PHE A 394 -3.89 18.61 4.13
N ALA A 395 -2.80 17.98 4.56
CA ALA A 395 -1.99 18.43 5.69
C ALA A 395 -1.07 19.63 5.37
N TRP A 396 -0.88 20.00 4.09
CA TRP A 396 0.05 21.06 3.68
C TRP A 396 -0.17 22.44 4.34
N PRO A 397 -1.40 22.93 4.55
CA PRO A 397 -1.61 24.18 5.27
C PRO A 397 -1.02 24.19 6.68
N TRP A 398 -0.92 23.02 7.32
CA TRP A 398 -0.40 22.83 8.69
C TRP A 398 1.04 22.30 8.73
N ALA A 399 1.72 22.22 7.58
CA ALA A 399 3.07 21.64 7.48
C ALA A 399 4.12 22.36 8.36
N GLU A 400 3.94 23.67 8.63
CA GLU A 400 4.84 24.43 9.51
C GLU A 400 4.89 23.85 10.93
N GLY A 401 3.77 23.35 11.44
CA GLY A 401 3.73 22.70 12.76
C GLY A 401 4.51 21.39 12.82
N PHE A 402 4.64 20.68 11.69
CA PHE A 402 5.42 19.45 11.61
C PHE A 402 6.90 19.68 11.29
N PHE A 403 7.21 20.65 10.43
CA PHE A 403 8.55 20.81 9.84
C PHE A 403 9.26 22.12 10.20
N GLY A 404 8.58 23.07 10.88
CA GLY A 404 9.19 24.36 11.22
C GLY A 404 9.87 25.02 10.03
N ASP A 405 11.18 25.33 10.17
CA ASP A 405 11.98 25.97 9.12
C ASP A 405 12.14 25.11 7.85
N ASP A 406 12.00 23.79 7.95
CA ASP A 406 12.08 22.87 6.81
C ASP A 406 10.77 22.76 6.01
N THR A 407 9.71 23.49 6.37
CA THR A 407 8.39 23.46 5.69
C THR A 407 8.49 23.70 4.19
N ARG A 408 9.33 24.64 3.77
CA ARG A 408 9.51 24.94 2.34
C ARG A 408 10.20 23.79 1.60
N LYS A 409 11.19 23.15 2.22
CA LYS A 409 11.82 21.94 1.68
C LYS A 409 10.82 20.80 1.57
N PHE A 410 10.03 20.59 2.64
CA PHE A 410 9.00 19.54 2.67
C PHE A 410 8.01 19.68 1.52
N ARG A 411 7.37 20.84 1.37
CA ARG A 411 6.37 21.04 0.31
C ARG A 411 6.93 20.78 -1.09
N TYR A 412 8.16 21.25 -1.35
CA TYR A 412 8.82 21.02 -2.64
C TYR A 412 9.14 19.54 -2.85
N SER A 413 9.80 18.89 -1.88
CA SER A 413 10.22 17.50 -2.02
C SER A 413 9.03 16.54 -2.00
N HIS A 414 7.95 16.84 -1.28
CA HIS A 414 6.75 16.01 -1.26
C HIS A 414 6.05 15.99 -2.63
N LEU A 415 5.83 17.15 -3.25
CA LEU A 415 5.24 17.20 -4.61
C LEU A 415 6.19 16.58 -5.66
N ALA A 416 7.48 16.90 -5.59
CA ALA A 416 8.48 16.30 -6.47
C ALA A 416 8.51 14.78 -6.31
N GLY A 417 8.46 14.28 -5.07
CA GLY A 417 8.39 12.86 -4.74
C GLY A 417 7.15 12.17 -5.31
N ALA A 418 5.98 12.78 -5.13
CA ALA A 418 4.71 12.29 -5.66
C ALA A 418 4.73 12.11 -7.19
N LEU A 419 5.31 13.09 -7.91
CA LEU A 419 5.48 12.97 -9.36
C LEU A 419 6.52 11.91 -9.76
N THR A 420 7.67 11.90 -9.12
CA THR A 420 8.79 11.01 -9.50
C THR A 420 8.57 9.58 -9.07
N PHE A 421 7.66 9.32 -8.14
CA PHE A 421 7.22 7.99 -7.75
C PHE A 421 6.45 7.27 -8.87
N ILE A 422 5.60 7.96 -9.62
CA ILE A 422 4.72 7.36 -10.64
C ILE A 422 5.52 6.58 -11.71
N PRO A 423 6.61 7.11 -12.32
CA PRO A 423 7.44 6.33 -13.23
C PRO A 423 8.02 5.07 -12.60
N TYR A 424 8.53 5.14 -11.35
CA TYR A 424 9.10 3.98 -10.66
C TYR A 424 8.04 2.90 -10.42
N GLY A 425 6.89 3.26 -9.86
CA GLY A 425 5.82 2.29 -9.58
C GLY A 425 5.26 1.66 -10.85
N THR A 426 5.14 2.46 -11.92
CA THR A 426 4.74 1.98 -13.25
C THR A 426 5.77 1.01 -13.85
N MET A 427 7.06 1.27 -13.65
CA MET A 427 8.15 0.37 -14.05
C MET A 427 8.09 -0.97 -13.30
N VAL A 428 7.81 -0.95 -12.00
CA VAL A 428 7.63 -2.16 -11.18
C VAL A 428 6.51 -3.05 -11.75
N ASP A 429 5.39 -2.45 -12.13
CA ASP A 429 4.28 -3.17 -12.75
C ASP A 429 4.66 -3.72 -14.14
N HIS A 430 5.28 -2.90 -14.99
CA HIS A 430 5.70 -3.33 -16.33
C HIS A 430 6.70 -4.49 -16.29
N PHE A 431 7.64 -4.44 -15.37
CA PHE A 431 8.58 -5.54 -15.14
C PHE A 431 7.84 -6.85 -14.83
N GLN A 432 6.86 -6.82 -13.95
CA GLN A 432 6.09 -8.01 -13.59
C GLN A 432 5.29 -8.56 -14.77
N HIS A 433 4.67 -7.71 -15.60
CA HIS A 433 3.98 -8.15 -16.80
C HIS A 433 4.93 -8.89 -17.75
N ILE A 434 6.12 -8.33 -18.02
CA ILE A 434 7.11 -8.98 -18.90
C ILE A 434 7.55 -10.33 -18.32
N VAL A 435 7.80 -10.41 -17.02
CA VAL A 435 8.26 -11.65 -16.38
C VAL A 435 7.17 -12.72 -16.37
N TYR A 436 5.92 -12.38 -16.06
CA TYR A 436 4.84 -13.36 -16.05
C TYR A 436 4.32 -13.75 -17.45
N GLU A 437 4.60 -12.94 -18.47
CA GLU A 437 4.40 -13.33 -19.88
C GLU A 437 5.47 -14.29 -20.38
N LYS A 438 6.63 -14.35 -19.73
CA LYS A 438 7.77 -15.20 -20.07
C LYS A 438 8.33 -15.87 -18.82
N PRO A 439 7.58 -16.79 -18.20
CA PRO A 439 7.93 -17.37 -16.89
C PRO A 439 9.22 -18.20 -16.94
N GLU A 440 9.69 -18.59 -18.13
CA GLU A 440 10.94 -19.32 -18.36
C GLU A 440 12.20 -18.45 -18.34
N MET A 441 12.07 -17.11 -18.24
CA MET A 441 13.22 -16.22 -18.17
C MET A 441 14.18 -16.63 -17.05
N THR A 442 15.46 -16.61 -17.35
CA THR A 442 16.52 -16.77 -16.36
C THR A 442 16.63 -15.52 -15.46
N PRO A 443 17.22 -15.63 -14.26
CA PRO A 443 17.51 -14.47 -13.43
C PRO A 443 18.28 -13.36 -14.16
N ALA A 444 19.29 -13.71 -14.93
CA ALA A 444 20.09 -12.75 -15.70
C ALA A 444 19.24 -11.98 -16.74
N GLU A 445 18.30 -12.65 -17.41
CA GLU A 445 17.38 -11.99 -18.35
C GLU A 445 16.43 -11.05 -17.60
N ARG A 446 15.94 -11.42 -16.41
CA ARG A 446 15.12 -10.53 -15.57
C ARG A 446 15.89 -9.28 -15.15
N HIS A 447 17.15 -9.41 -14.74
CA HIS A 447 18.01 -8.26 -14.45
C HIS A 447 18.22 -7.36 -15.70
N ALA A 448 18.42 -7.95 -16.88
CA ALA A 448 18.55 -7.19 -18.12
C ALA A 448 17.26 -6.41 -18.45
N VAL A 449 16.07 -7.02 -18.27
CA VAL A 449 14.78 -6.33 -18.44
C VAL A 449 14.65 -5.15 -17.48
N TRP A 450 14.97 -5.34 -16.20
CA TRP A 450 14.89 -4.24 -15.23
C TRP A 450 15.82 -3.09 -15.60
N LYS A 451 17.04 -3.41 -16.02
CA LYS A 451 18.02 -2.42 -16.47
C LYS A 451 17.55 -1.63 -17.70
N GLU A 452 16.90 -2.30 -18.65
CA GLU A 452 16.30 -1.66 -19.83
C GLU A 452 15.16 -0.72 -19.40
N LEU A 453 14.26 -1.18 -18.51
CA LEU A 453 13.14 -0.39 -18.00
C LEU A 453 13.62 0.83 -17.21
N LEU A 454 14.73 0.74 -16.46
CA LEU A 454 15.33 1.91 -15.80
C LEU A 454 15.66 3.00 -16.83
N GLY A 455 16.19 2.63 -18.01
CA GLY A 455 16.46 3.59 -19.08
C GLY A 455 15.19 4.25 -19.65
N VAL A 456 14.06 3.55 -19.65
CA VAL A 456 12.77 4.05 -20.14
C VAL A 456 12.06 4.94 -19.13
N TYR A 457 11.94 4.47 -17.87
CA TYR A 457 11.12 5.12 -16.85
C TYR A 457 11.90 6.08 -15.94
N MET A 458 13.21 5.86 -15.78
CA MET A 458 14.07 6.64 -14.89
C MET A 458 15.37 7.08 -15.58
N PRO A 459 15.30 7.81 -16.73
CA PRO A 459 16.49 8.20 -17.51
C PRO A 459 17.45 9.13 -16.75
N TRP A 460 17.05 9.66 -15.59
CA TRP A 460 17.88 10.45 -14.67
C TRP A 460 18.80 9.61 -13.78
N MET A 461 18.68 8.28 -13.80
CA MET A 461 19.53 7.38 -13.02
C MET A 461 20.80 7.05 -13.78
N LYS A 462 21.95 7.39 -13.19
CA LYS A 462 23.26 6.95 -13.69
C LYS A 462 23.53 5.54 -13.19
N LEU A 463 23.54 4.58 -14.12
CA LEU A 463 23.95 3.21 -13.84
C LEU A 463 25.48 3.12 -13.86
N GLY A 464 26.05 2.15 -13.16
CA GLY A 464 27.48 1.86 -13.09
C GLY A 464 27.84 1.10 -11.82
N SER A 465 28.94 0.37 -11.85
CA SER A 465 29.41 -0.52 -10.76
C SER A 465 29.89 0.21 -9.49
N GLU A 466 29.82 1.54 -9.46
CA GLU A 466 30.17 2.33 -8.27
C GLU A 466 29.28 1.98 -7.07
N ILE A 467 28.01 1.67 -7.33
CA ILE A 467 27.06 1.18 -6.32
C ILE A 467 26.64 -0.22 -6.73
N PRO A 468 27.17 -1.29 -6.08
CA PRO A 468 26.80 -2.67 -6.39
C PRO A 468 25.30 -2.88 -6.37
N PHE A 469 24.77 -3.87 -7.09
CA PHE A 469 23.36 -4.21 -7.15
C PHE A 469 22.49 -3.12 -7.83
N TYR A 470 22.43 -1.92 -7.27
CA TYR A 470 21.63 -0.82 -7.82
C TYR A 470 22.16 -0.33 -9.15
N GLY A 471 23.45 -0.03 -9.22
CA GLY A 471 24.11 0.45 -10.43
C GLY A 471 24.21 -0.61 -11.53
N ASP A 472 24.18 -1.88 -11.16
CA ASP A 472 24.17 -3.01 -12.07
C ASP A 472 22.79 -3.26 -12.72
N GLY A 473 21.73 -2.63 -12.22
CA GLY A 473 20.36 -2.80 -12.70
C GLY A 473 19.64 -4.01 -12.09
N GLU A 474 19.97 -4.36 -10.85
CA GLU A 474 19.43 -5.51 -10.14
C GLU A 474 18.49 -5.11 -8.99
N GLY A 475 18.29 -3.81 -8.76
CA GLY A 475 17.59 -3.22 -7.62
C GLY A 475 16.11 -3.57 -7.47
N TRP A 476 15.50 -4.32 -8.40
CA TRP A 476 14.11 -4.78 -8.26
C TRP A 476 13.93 -5.77 -7.11
N GLN A 477 14.96 -6.52 -6.76
CA GLN A 477 14.89 -7.55 -5.72
C GLN A 477 14.67 -7.00 -4.32
N ARG A 478 14.94 -5.71 -4.09
CA ARG A 478 14.59 -5.03 -2.84
C ARG A 478 13.10 -4.69 -2.72
N GLN A 479 12.36 -4.71 -3.84
CA GLN A 479 10.95 -4.32 -3.87
C GLN A 479 10.08 -5.47 -3.37
N LEU A 480 9.69 -5.39 -2.10
CA LEU A 480 8.89 -6.39 -1.39
C LEU A 480 7.67 -6.88 -2.21
N HIS A 481 6.94 -5.94 -2.80
CA HIS A 481 5.69 -6.24 -3.52
C HIS A 481 5.88 -7.17 -4.72
N ILE A 482 7.05 -7.14 -5.38
CA ILE A 482 7.34 -8.05 -6.50
C ILE A 482 7.31 -9.51 -6.04
N TYR A 483 7.80 -9.78 -4.83
CA TYR A 483 7.81 -11.13 -4.24
C TYR A 483 6.47 -11.48 -3.58
N VAL A 484 5.88 -10.55 -2.83
CA VAL A 484 4.77 -10.82 -1.90
C VAL A 484 3.41 -10.59 -2.54
N ASN A 485 3.22 -9.46 -3.22
CA ASN A 485 1.93 -9.02 -3.77
C ASN A 485 2.08 -8.59 -5.24
N PRO A 486 2.27 -9.54 -6.17
CA PRO A 486 2.47 -9.20 -7.57
C PRO A 486 1.27 -8.45 -8.15
N PHE A 487 1.60 -7.44 -8.98
CA PHE A 487 0.67 -6.49 -9.59
C PHE A 487 0.02 -5.45 -8.67
N TYR A 488 0.31 -5.46 -7.36
CA TYR A 488 -0.26 -4.46 -6.45
C TYR A 488 0.30 -3.05 -6.69
N TYR A 489 1.58 -2.94 -7.06
CA TYR A 489 2.31 -1.67 -7.00
C TYR A 489 1.76 -0.58 -7.94
N ILE A 490 1.06 -0.94 -9.01
CA ILE A 490 0.41 0.02 -9.91
C ILE A 490 -0.73 0.78 -9.23
N ASP A 491 -1.37 0.18 -8.22
CA ASP A 491 -2.50 0.77 -7.53
C ASP A 491 -2.10 2.07 -6.83
N TYR A 492 -0.87 2.13 -6.28
CA TYR A 492 -0.28 3.37 -5.77
C TYR A 492 -0.13 4.45 -6.86
N CYS A 493 0.23 4.08 -8.09
CA CYS A 493 0.42 5.03 -9.17
C CYS A 493 -0.93 5.63 -9.64
N LEU A 494 -1.95 4.79 -9.72
CA LEU A 494 -3.32 5.20 -10.03
C LEU A 494 -3.84 6.17 -8.96
N ALA A 495 -3.69 5.79 -7.70
CA ALA A 495 -4.09 6.61 -6.56
C ALA A 495 -3.30 7.92 -6.46
N GLN A 496 -1.97 7.90 -6.69
CA GLN A 496 -1.15 9.11 -6.68
C GLN A 496 -1.57 10.10 -7.77
N THR A 497 -1.99 9.60 -8.93
CA THR A 497 -2.54 10.45 -10.00
C THR A 497 -3.83 11.15 -9.55
N VAL A 498 -4.67 10.48 -8.77
CA VAL A 498 -5.87 11.08 -8.19
C VAL A 498 -5.52 12.04 -7.05
N ALA A 499 -4.58 11.69 -6.19
CA ALA A 499 -4.11 12.57 -5.11
C ALA A 499 -3.51 13.89 -5.64
N LEU A 500 -2.85 13.86 -6.79
CA LEU A 500 -2.38 15.07 -7.47
C LEU A 500 -3.53 15.95 -7.97
N GLN A 501 -4.70 15.40 -8.34
CA GLN A 501 -5.89 16.22 -8.65
C GLN A 501 -6.39 16.93 -7.37
N PHE A 502 -6.41 16.24 -6.21
CA PHE A 502 -6.74 16.88 -4.94
C PHE A 502 -5.72 17.96 -4.59
N TRP A 503 -4.42 17.69 -4.74
CA TRP A 503 -3.38 18.70 -4.55
C TRP A 503 -3.65 19.96 -5.40
N ALA A 504 -3.96 19.79 -6.69
CA ALA A 504 -4.25 20.91 -7.59
C ALA A 504 -5.51 21.69 -7.18
N ARG A 505 -6.55 21.02 -6.69
CA ARG A 505 -7.75 21.66 -6.13
C ARG A 505 -7.44 22.40 -4.83
N ILE A 506 -6.66 21.79 -3.92
CA ILE A 506 -6.22 22.43 -2.66
C ILE A 506 -5.50 23.75 -2.90
N GLN A 507 -4.66 23.84 -3.95
CA GLN A 507 -3.98 25.09 -4.29
C GLN A 507 -4.94 26.20 -4.73
N LYS A 508 -6.14 25.86 -5.19
CA LYS A 508 -7.16 26.80 -5.66
C LYS A 508 -8.19 27.12 -4.58
N ASP A 509 -8.75 26.11 -3.95
CA ASP A 509 -9.81 26.20 -2.93
C ASP A 509 -9.82 24.97 -2.03
N LEU A 510 -9.29 25.10 -0.83
CA LEU A 510 -9.24 24.00 0.14
C LEU A 510 -10.63 23.48 0.56
N PRO A 511 -11.63 24.33 0.89
CA PRO A 511 -13.00 23.89 1.15
C PRO A 511 -13.63 23.09 0.01
N ASP A 512 -13.47 23.52 -1.24
CA ASP A 512 -13.96 22.79 -2.42
C ASP A 512 -13.27 21.42 -2.55
N ALA A 513 -11.93 21.40 -2.47
CA ALA A 513 -11.17 20.15 -2.50
C ALA A 513 -11.61 19.18 -1.41
N TRP A 514 -11.86 19.69 -0.19
CA TRP A 514 -12.35 18.89 0.92
C TRP A 514 -13.75 18.32 0.68
N ALA A 515 -14.64 19.09 0.09
CA ALA A 515 -15.98 18.62 -0.26
C ALA A 515 -15.93 17.45 -1.26
N HIS A 516 -15.07 17.52 -2.27
CA HIS A 516 -14.85 16.44 -3.24
C HIS A 516 -14.20 15.20 -2.58
N TYR A 517 -13.21 15.40 -1.68
CA TYR A 517 -12.61 14.30 -0.93
C TYR A 517 -13.65 13.60 -0.04
N MET A 518 -14.50 14.34 0.65
CA MET A 518 -15.56 13.76 1.47
C MET A 518 -16.62 13.06 0.62
N ALA A 519 -16.95 13.58 -0.58
CA ALA A 519 -17.84 12.92 -1.53
C ALA A 519 -17.26 11.58 -2.02
N TYR A 520 -15.94 11.52 -2.22
CA TYR A 520 -15.23 10.28 -2.53
C TYR A 520 -15.26 9.31 -1.32
N THR A 521 -14.80 9.77 -0.16
CA THR A 521 -14.55 8.94 1.02
C THR A 521 -15.83 8.34 1.61
N ARG A 522 -16.94 9.09 1.62
CA ARG A 522 -18.24 8.63 2.15
C ARG A 522 -18.88 7.52 1.33
N GLN A 523 -18.39 7.23 0.12
CA GLN A 523 -18.88 6.12 -0.68
C GLN A 523 -18.37 4.76 -0.17
N GLY A 524 -17.23 4.73 0.55
CA GLY A 524 -16.57 3.47 0.94
C GLY A 524 -16.36 2.58 -0.27
N GLY A 525 -16.52 1.28 -0.11
CA GLY A 525 -16.47 0.28 -1.18
C GLY A 525 -17.82 -0.03 -1.82
N SER A 526 -18.73 0.94 -1.93
CA SER A 526 -20.07 0.69 -2.48
C SER A 526 -20.13 0.71 -4.02
N ARG A 527 -19.06 1.13 -4.67
CA ARG A 527 -18.93 1.24 -6.12
C ARG A 527 -17.55 0.79 -6.57
N VAL A 528 -17.41 0.46 -7.84
CA VAL A 528 -16.10 0.25 -8.47
C VAL A 528 -15.30 1.54 -8.52
N PHE A 529 -13.98 1.45 -8.55
CA PHE A 529 -13.07 2.59 -8.46
C PHE A 529 -13.42 3.73 -9.44
N THR A 530 -13.64 3.41 -10.71
CA THR A 530 -13.96 4.42 -11.73
C THR A 530 -15.28 5.15 -11.48
N GLU A 531 -16.27 4.51 -10.85
CA GLU A 531 -17.52 5.15 -10.44
C GLU A 531 -17.34 6.01 -9.19
N LEU A 532 -16.50 5.57 -8.22
CA LEU A 532 -16.16 6.37 -7.05
C LEU A 532 -15.58 7.72 -7.46
N LEU A 533 -14.64 7.72 -8.43
CA LEU A 533 -14.03 8.93 -8.97
C LEU A 533 -15.08 9.82 -9.65
N LYS A 534 -15.87 9.26 -10.55
CA LYS A 534 -16.90 10.00 -11.28
C LYS A 534 -17.91 10.67 -10.34
N ASN A 535 -18.34 9.97 -9.28
CA ASN A 535 -19.30 10.50 -8.32
C ASN A 535 -18.70 11.64 -7.45
N ALA A 536 -17.38 11.69 -7.34
CA ALA A 536 -16.63 12.75 -6.65
C ALA A 536 -16.11 13.84 -7.62
N GLU A 537 -16.54 13.84 -8.88
CA GLU A 537 -16.13 14.78 -9.93
C GLU A 537 -14.60 14.81 -10.13
N LEU A 538 -13.99 13.61 -10.13
CA LEU A 538 -12.57 13.38 -10.37
C LEU A 538 -12.37 12.70 -11.71
N ASP A 539 -11.30 13.04 -12.40
CA ASP A 539 -10.92 12.40 -13.66
C ASP A 539 -10.30 11.03 -13.40
N SER A 540 -10.60 10.08 -14.29
CA SER A 540 -10.02 8.75 -14.23
C SER A 540 -8.53 8.79 -14.59
N PRO A 541 -7.64 8.13 -13.80
CA PRO A 541 -6.23 8.04 -14.15
C PRO A 541 -5.96 7.26 -15.45
N PHE A 542 -6.93 6.50 -15.95
CA PHE A 542 -6.86 5.82 -17.25
C PHE A 542 -7.10 6.77 -18.44
N GLU A 543 -7.55 8.00 -18.18
CA GLU A 543 -7.69 9.02 -19.20
C GLU A 543 -6.38 9.80 -19.39
N GLU A 544 -5.84 9.82 -20.61
CA GLU A 544 -4.58 10.50 -20.94
C GLU A 544 -4.59 11.98 -20.55
N SER A 545 -5.75 12.64 -20.65
CA SER A 545 -5.96 14.04 -20.25
C SER A 545 -5.73 14.28 -18.76
N CYS A 546 -6.07 13.32 -17.92
CA CYS A 546 -5.87 13.39 -16.48
C CYS A 546 -4.37 13.51 -16.14
N LEU A 547 -3.56 12.53 -16.56
CA LEU A 547 -2.11 12.54 -16.34
C LEU A 547 -1.44 13.78 -16.91
N ARG A 548 -1.81 14.20 -18.13
CA ARG A 548 -1.29 15.42 -18.74
C ARG A 548 -1.60 16.65 -17.88
N GLY A 549 -2.86 16.81 -17.45
CA GLY A 549 -3.30 17.96 -16.66
C GLY A 549 -2.56 18.06 -15.32
N VAL A 550 -2.50 16.99 -14.55
CA VAL A 550 -1.80 17.00 -13.26
C VAL A 550 -0.29 17.23 -13.40
N CYS A 551 0.32 16.71 -14.47
CA CYS A 551 1.74 16.96 -14.76
C CYS A 551 2.02 18.42 -15.12
N GLU A 552 1.17 19.04 -15.94
CA GLU A 552 1.30 20.46 -16.33
C GLU A 552 1.18 21.37 -15.11
N GLU A 553 0.17 21.16 -14.26
CA GLU A 553 -0.04 21.95 -13.04
C GLU A 553 1.11 21.77 -12.03
N ALA A 554 1.51 20.54 -11.77
CA ALA A 554 2.59 20.24 -10.83
C ALA A 554 3.95 20.79 -11.32
N LYS A 555 4.24 20.64 -12.62
CA LYS A 555 5.46 21.21 -13.21
C LYS A 555 5.48 22.73 -13.09
N ALA A 556 4.39 23.40 -13.44
CA ALA A 556 4.29 24.86 -13.33
C ALA A 556 4.52 25.34 -11.89
N TRP A 557 3.97 24.64 -10.90
CA TRP A 557 4.18 24.94 -9.49
C TRP A 557 5.63 24.74 -9.08
N LEU A 558 6.24 23.58 -9.41
CA LEU A 558 7.64 23.28 -9.07
C LEU A 558 8.62 24.27 -9.72
N ASP A 559 8.38 24.65 -10.98
CA ASP A 559 9.22 25.62 -11.70
C ASP A 559 9.13 27.04 -11.11
N SER A 560 7.98 27.40 -10.53
CA SER A 560 7.73 28.72 -9.92
C SER A 560 8.07 28.78 -8.42
N TYR A 561 8.36 27.61 -7.80
CA TYR A 561 8.55 27.54 -6.35
C TYR A 561 9.85 28.23 -5.93
N ASP A 562 9.75 29.15 -4.99
CA ASP A 562 10.90 29.88 -4.48
C ASP A 562 11.77 29.01 -3.57
N LEU A 563 12.93 28.60 -4.08
CA LEU A 563 13.97 27.87 -3.35
C LEU A 563 15.11 28.80 -2.87
N THR A 564 14.96 30.12 -2.96
CA THR A 564 15.99 31.08 -2.53
C THR A 564 16.26 30.92 -1.02
N GLY A 565 17.52 30.79 -0.65
CA GLY A 565 17.95 30.62 0.74
C GLY A 565 17.74 29.19 1.29
N ILE A 566 17.26 28.25 0.46
CA ILE A 566 17.20 26.83 0.80
C ILE A 566 18.44 26.16 0.18
N ALA A 567 19.45 25.90 1.00
CA ALA A 567 20.71 25.29 0.56
C ALA A 567 20.63 23.77 0.56
#